data_cc9bdb78b89a199598cda86b067ce205
#
_entry.id   cc9bdb78b89a199598cda86b067ce205
#
_cell.length_a   1.000
_cell.length_b   1.000
_cell.length_c   1.000
_cell.angle_alpha   90.00
_cell.angle_beta   90.00
_cell.angle_gamma   90.00
#
_symmetry.space_group_name_H-M   'P 1'
#
loop_
_entity.id
_entity.type
_entity.pdbx_description
1 polymer ?
#
loop_
_entity_poly.entity_id
_entity_poly.type
_entity_poly.pdbx_seq_one_letter_code
_entity_poly.pdbx_strand_id
1 'polypeptide(L)'
;FMITKEHKIKKYCLFYASDFHLEMILLPYIKKNIYKEKFLIFTQENLSESMEILLNRTNLDSDEKNMMLNLNWDGKENLEEKDLNNYTIIINGNNEYISEINDKINKINPDKINIIDCYSINDKNIEPQRIKEKYDDILNTSGYKKM
;
A
#
# COMPACT_ATOMS: atom_id res chain seq x y z
N PHE A 1 -24.71 26.35 12.97
CA PHE A 1 -23.95 25.22 13.47
C PHE A 1 -23.44 24.38 12.30
N MET A 2 -22.13 24.44 12.09
CA MET A 2 -21.49 23.73 10.99
C MET A 2 -20.78 22.48 11.52
N ILE A 3 -21.18 21.32 11.00
CA ILE A 3 -20.43 20.11 11.21
C ILE A 3 -19.39 20.04 10.11
N THR A 4 -18.14 20.26 10.46
CA THR A 4 -17.04 20.05 9.54
C THR A 4 -16.74 18.56 9.44
N LYS A 5 -16.79 18.04 8.21
CA LYS A 5 -16.37 16.68 7.94
C LYS A 5 -14.86 16.57 8.20
N GLU A 6 -14.47 15.74 9.15
CA GLU A 6 -13.06 15.44 9.36
C GLU A 6 -12.56 14.50 8.27
N HIS A 7 -11.55 14.94 7.55
CA HIS A 7 -10.82 14.07 6.64
C HIS A 7 -9.84 13.23 7.45
N LYS A 8 -10.02 11.92 7.42
CA LYS A 8 -9.13 10.99 8.11
C LYS A 8 -8.27 10.27 7.09
N ILE A 9 -7.13 10.88 6.77
CA ILE A 9 -6.12 10.26 5.91
C ILE A 9 -4.94 9.88 6.80
N LYS A 10 -4.70 8.57 6.90
CA LYS A 10 -3.54 8.04 7.59
C LYS A 10 -2.52 7.59 6.58
N LYS A 11 -1.29 8.04 6.74
CA LYS A 11 -0.20 7.71 5.81
C LYS A 11 0.87 6.89 6.53
N TYR A 12 1.19 5.77 5.92
CA TYR A 12 2.23 4.88 6.37
C TYR A 12 3.28 4.73 5.29
N CYS A 13 4.50 4.49 5.68
CA CYS A 13 5.56 4.16 4.74
C CYS A 13 6.15 2.79 5.04
N LEU A 14 6.78 2.22 4.02
CA LEU A 14 7.43 0.94 4.08
C LEU A 14 8.72 1.06 3.25
N PHE A 15 9.81 0.52 3.78
CA PHE A 15 11.09 0.48 3.07
C PHE A 15 11.47 -0.97 2.82
N TYR A 16 11.84 -1.28 1.58
CA TYR A 16 12.16 -2.65 1.21
C TYR A 16 13.46 -2.72 0.39
N ALA A 17 14.14 -3.86 0.49
CA ALA A 17 15.42 -4.10 -0.21
C ALA A 17 15.25 -4.86 -1.52
N SER A 18 14.15 -5.61 -1.66
CA SER A 18 13.87 -6.42 -2.87
C SER A 18 12.36 -6.64 -2.97
N ASP A 19 11.90 -7.08 -4.15
CA ASP A 19 10.49 -7.41 -4.34
C ASP A 19 10.02 -8.48 -3.36
N PHE A 20 10.86 -9.48 -3.11
CA PHE A 20 10.55 -10.51 -2.13
C PHE A 20 10.39 -9.92 -0.72
N HIS A 21 11.27 -8.99 -0.35
CA HIS A 21 11.19 -8.31 0.95
C HIS A 21 9.88 -7.49 1.05
N LEU A 22 9.53 -6.77 -0.02
CA LEU A 22 8.27 -6.02 -0.09
C LEU A 22 7.08 -6.95 0.16
N GLU A 23 7.03 -8.07 -0.52
CA GLU A 23 5.94 -9.03 -0.40
C GLU A 23 5.87 -9.65 1.00
N MET A 24 7.03 -9.90 1.60
CA MET A 24 7.12 -10.42 2.98
C MET A 24 6.61 -9.44 4.03
N ILE A 25 6.65 -8.14 3.74
CA ILE A 25 6.08 -7.12 4.62
C ILE A 25 4.57 -6.99 4.37
N LEU A 26 4.16 -6.92 3.11
CA LEU A 26 2.77 -6.68 2.73
C LEU A 26 1.84 -7.86 3.01
N LEU A 27 2.30 -9.07 2.77
CA LEU A 27 1.47 -10.26 2.86
C LEU A 27 0.87 -10.47 4.25
N PRO A 28 1.66 -10.45 5.34
CA PRO A 28 1.09 -10.60 6.68
C PRO A 28 0.11 -9.48 7.03
N TYR A 29 0.38 -8.25 6.59
CA TYR A 29 -0.51 -7.14 6.83
C TYR A 29 -1.85 -7.32 6.11
N ILE A 30 -1.79 -7.67 4.83
CA ILE A 30 -3.00 -7.89 4.03
C ILE A 30 -3.79 -9.07 4.59
N LYS A 31 -3.12 -10.17 4.92
CA LYS A 31 -3.77 -11.36 5.50
C LYS A 31 -4.54 -11.01 6.76
N LYS A 32 -3.93 -10.24 7.65
CA LYS A 32 -4.53 -9.84 8.92
C LYS A 32 -5.79 -9.00 8.72
N ASN A 33 -5.84 -8.21 7.64
CA ASN A 33 -6.87 -7.20 7.43
C ASN A 33 -7.80 -7.48 6.25
N ILE A 34 -7.62 -8.61 5.55
CA ILE A 34 -8.31 -8.89 4.28
C ILE A 34 -9.83 -8.93 4.40
N TYR A 35 -10.36 -9.27 5.57
CA TYR A 35 -11.80 -9.29 5.81
C TYR A 35 -12.35 -7.98 6.38
N LYS A 36 -11.47 -7.06 6.80
CA LYS A 36 -11.84 -5.81 7.47
C LYS A 36 -11.65 -4.58 6.60
N GLU A 37 -10.70 -4.63 5.68
CA GLU A 37 -10.30 -3.50 4.86
C GLU A 37 -10.43 -3.85 3.38
N LYS A 38 -10.74 -2.85 2.57
CA LYS A 38 -10.67 -2.95 1.12
C LYS A 38 -9.31 -2.46 0.67
N PHE A 39 -8.67 -3.20 -0.22
CA PHE A 39 -7.33 -2.87 -0.70
C PHE A 39 -7.33 -2.46 -2.17
N LEU A 40 -6.56 -1.43 -2.50
CA LEU A 40 -6.20 -1.08 -3.87
C LEU A 40 -4.69 -1.08 -3.98
N ILE A 41 -4.18 -1.68 -5.05
CA ILE A 41 -2.75 -1.80 -5.29
C ILE A 41 -2.37 -0.98 -6.52
N PHE A 42 -1.53 0.03 -6.32
CA PHE A 42 -0.90 0.79 -7.39
C PHE A 42 0.59 0.46 -7.38
N THR A 43 1.04 -0.25 -8.37
CA THR A 43 2.44 -0.63 -8.47
C THR A 43 2.98 -0.27 -9.84
N GLN A 44 4.16 0.36 -9.85
CA GLN A 44 4.86 0.71 -11.07
C GLN A 44 5.37 -0.53 -11.78
N GLU A 45 5.79 -1.54 -11.02
CA GLU A 45 6.22 -2.83 -11.54
C GLU A 45 5.08 -3.85 -11.46
N ASN A 46 5.06 -4.79 -12.40
CA ASN A 46 4.12 -5.90 -12.36
C ASN A 46 4.60 -6.94 -11.34
N LEU A 47 3.86 -7.10 -10.25
CA LEU A 47 4.19 -8.04 -9.17
C LEU A 47 3.33 -9.31 -9.22
N SER A 48 2.51 -9.49 -10.25
CA SER A 48 1.54 -10.59 -10.32
C SER A 48 2.18 -11.96 -10.22
N GLU A 49 3.25 -12.19 -10.99
CA GLU A 49 3.92 -13.48 -11.03
C GLU A 49 4.61 -13.81 -9.71
N SER A 50 5.38 -12.87 -9.17
CA SER A 50 6.09 -13.10 -7.91
C SER A 50 5.12 -13.28 -6.74
N MET A 51 4.03 -12.53 -6.73
CA MET A 51 3.01 -12.66 -5.69
C MET A 51 2.31 -14.02 -5.77
N GLU A 52 1.99 -14.48 -6.97
CA GLU A 52 1.39 -15.80 -7.17
C GLU A 52 2.30 -16.92 -6.65
N ILE A 53 3.59 -16.85 -6.98
CA ILE A 53 4.58 -17.83 -6.51
C ILE A 53 4.64 -17.83 -4.98
N LEU A 54 4.70 -16.66 -4.37
CA LEU A 54 4.77 -16.54 -2.92
C LEU A 54 3.51 -17.08 -2.24
N LEU A 55 2.33 -16.73 -2.75
CA LEU A 55 1.06 -17.22 -2.21
C LEU A 55 0.91 -18.73 -2.30
N ASN A 56 1.46 -19.35 -3.35
CA ASN A 56 1.44 -20.80 -3.50
C ASN A 56 2.36 -21.51 -2.49
N ARG A 57 3.32 -20.80 -1.92
CA ARG A 57 4.26 -21.34 -0.93
C ARG A 57 3.87 -21.03 0.51
N THR A 58 2.85 -20.21 0.72
CA THR A 58 2.39 -19.84 2.06
C THR A 58 1.21 -20.72 2.48
N ASN A 59 1.10 -20.91 3.80
CA ASN A 59 0.03 -21.73 4.37
C ASN A 59 -1.23 -20.86 4.60
N LEU A 60 -1.92 -20.57 3.50
CA LEU A 60 -3.17 -19.81 3.50
C LEU A 60 -4.31 -20.73 3.13
N ASP A 61 -5.52 -20.46 3.65
CA ASP A 61 -6.70 -21.16 3.16
C ASP A 61 -7.07 -20.68 1.75
N SER A 62 -7.94 -21.43 1.08
CA SER A 62 -8.31 -21.16 -0.31
C SER A 62 -8.97 -19.79 -0.49
N ASP A 63 -9.79 -19.37 0.47
CA ASP A 63 -10.50 -18.09 0.39
C ASP A 63 -9.54 -16.92 0.55
N GLU A 64 -8.65 -16.97 1.53
CA GLU A 64 -7.62 -15.96 1.74
C GLU A 64 -6.72 -15.82 0.52
N LYS A 65 -6.27 -16.94 -0.03
CA LYS A 65 -5.43 -16.98 -1.21
C LYS A 65 -6.12 -16.35 -2.43
N ASN A 66 -7.38 -16.71 -2.68
CA ASN A 66 -8.15 -16.16 -3.78
C ASN A 66 -8.38 -14.64 -3.61
N MET A 67 -8.68 -14.18 -2.40
CA MET A 67 -8.85 -12.76 -2.13
C MET A 67 -7.57 -11.99 -2.42
N MET A 68 -6.42 -12.52 -2.02
CA MET A 68 -5.13 -11.88 -2.26
C MET A 68 -4.73 -11.88 -3.73
N LEU A 69 -4.99 -12.97 -4.46
CA LEU A 69 -4.72 -13.06 -5.90
C LEU A 69 -5.61 -12.13 -6.72
N ASN A 70 -6.81 -11.83 -6.22
CA ASN A 70 -7.75 -10.91 -6.90
C ASN A 70 -7.40 -9.44 -6.71
N LEU A 71 -6.46 -9.13 -5.83
CA LEU A 71 -5.91 -7.78 -5.77
C LEU A 71 -5.06 -7.53 -7.01
N ASN A 72 -5.08 -6.30 -7.50
CA ASN A 72 -4.48 -5.98 -8.79
C ASN A 72 -2.98 -5.71 -8.68
N TRP A 73 -2.18 -6.77 -8.74
CA TRP A 73 -0.72 -6.71 -8.62
C TRP A 73 0.00 -6.39 -9.92
N ASP A 74 -0.72 -6.22 -11.03
CA ASP A 74 -0.14 -6.09 -12.36
C ASP A 74 0.24 -4.66 -12.77
N GLY A 75 -0.08 -3.69 -11.96
CA GLY A 75 0.22 -2.29 -12.24
C GLY A 75 -0.78 -1.59 -13.16
N LYS A 76 -1.93 -2.20 -13.39
CA LYS A 76 -2.95 -1.67 -14.32
C LYS A 76 -4.16 -1.03 -13.61
N GLU A 77 -4.08 -0.85 -12.30
CA GLU A 77 -5.18 -0.23 -11.55
C GLU A 77 -5.35 1.24 -11.93
N ASN A 78 -6.59 1.69 -12.00
CA ASN A 78 -6.94 3.05 -12.39
C ASN A 78 -7.68 3.77 -11.25
N LEU A 79 -7.23 5.00 -10.94
CA LEU A 79 -7.83 5.85 -9.90
C LEU A 79 -9.05 6.65 -10.37
N GLU A 80 -9.19 6.90 -11.68
CA GLU A 80 -10.04 8.00 -12.19
C GLU A 80 -11.54 7.85 -11.93
N GLU A 81 -12.05 6.66 -11.69
CA GLU A 81 -13.50 6.42 -11.56
C GLU A 81 -13.88 5.72 -10.25
N LYS A 82 -13.00 5.77 -9.24
CA LYS A 82 -13.22 5.02 -8.00
C LYS A 82 -13.58 5.91 -6.82
N ASP A 83 -14.56 5.45 -6.04
CA ASP A 83 -14.77 5.96 -4.70
C ASP A 83 -13.69 5.34 -3.80
N LEU A 84 -12.76 6.16 -3.32
CA LEU A 84 -11.63 5.70 -2.53
C LEU A 84 -11.93 5.58 -1.03
N ASN A 85 -13.10 6.01 -0.59
CA ASN A 85 -13.43 6.03 0.83
C ASN A 85 -13.38 4.63 1.44
N ASN A 86 -12.76 4.52 2.60
CA ASN A 86 -12.58 3.29 3.36
C ASN A 86 -11.62 2.26 2.73
N TYR A 87 -10.85 2.69 1.75
CA TYR A 87 -9.81 1.84 1.16
C TYR A 87 -8.48 2.00 1.88
N THR A 88 -7.70 0.94 1.87
CA THR A 88 -6.27 0.99 2.15
C THR A 88 -5.56 0.90 0.80
N ILE A 89 -4.84 1.94 0.44
CA ILE A 89 -4.20 2.09 -0.86
C ILE A 89 -2.71 1.84 -0.70
N ILE A 90 -2.20 0.83 -1.40
CA ILE A 90 -0.79 0.47 -1.39
C ILE A 90 -0.17 0.99 -2.68
N ILE A 91 0.87 1.81 -2.56
CA ILE A 91 1.53 2.46 -3.69
C ILE A 91 3.00 2.03 -3.69
N ASN A 92 3.43 1.38 -4.75
CA ASN A 92 4.79 0.88 -4.91
C ASN A 92 5.43 1.40 -6.20
N GLY A 93 6.57 2.04 -6.07
CA GLY A 93 7.32 2.54 -7.21
C GLY A 93 8.44 3.47 -6.79
N ASN A 94 8.99 4.20 -7.76
CA ASN A 94 9.97 5.23 -7.46
C ASN A 94 9.30 6.45 -6.82
N ASN A 95 10.11 7.40 -6.35
CA ASN A 95 9.60 8.58 -5.66
C ASN A 95 8.63 9.41 -6.53
N GLU A 96 8.92 9.54 -7.82
CA GLU A 96 8.05 10.30 -8.74
C GLU A 96 6.69 9.62 -8.90
N TYR A 97 6.68 8.30 -9.07
CA TYR A 97 5.45 7.53 -9.18
C TYR A 97 4.58 7.65 -7.94
N ILE A 98 5.20 7.49 -6.76
CA ILE A 98 4.51 7.60 -5.48
C ILE A 98 3.90 9.00 -5.32
N SER A 99 4.67 10.05 -5.63
CA SER A 99 4.18 11.43 -5.57
C SER A 99 3.02 11.66 -6.53
N GLU A 100 3.12 11.15 -7.74
CA GLU A 100 2.07 11.29 -8.76
C GLU A 100 0.76 10.66 -8.31
N ILE A 101 0.80 9.44 -7.79
CA ILE A 101 -0.40 8.77 -7.29
C ILE A 101 -0.98 9.51 -6.08
N ASN A 102 -0.13 9.95 -5.15
CA ASN A 102 -0.59 10.73 -4.00
C ASN A 102 -1.25 12.05 -4.42
N ASP A 103 -0.71 12.72 -5.42
CA ASP A 103 -1.31 13.96 -5.94
C ASP A 103 -2.70 13.71 -6.53
N LYS A 104 -2.87 12.63 -7.25
CA LYS A 104 -4.17 12.23 -7.80
C LYS A 104 -5.18 11.92 -6.70
N ILE A 105 -4.75 11.24 -5.65
CA ILE A 105 -5.59 10.96 -4.48
C ILE A 105 -6.01 12.26 -3.80
N ASN A 106 -5.09 13.19 -3.63
CA ASN A 106 -5.38 14.50 -3.02
C ASN A 106 -6.42 15.28 -3.82
N LYS A 107 -6.38 15.21 -5.15
CA LYS A 107 -7.38 15.86 -6.00
C LYS A 107 -8.78 15.24 -5.86
N ILE A 108 -8.85 13.94 -5.66
CA ILE A 108 -10.10 13.24 -5.39
C ILE A 108 -10.65 13.62 -4.01
N ASN A 109 -9.74 13.92 -3.08
CA ASN A 109 -10.05 14.39 -1.72
C ASN A 109 -11.00 13.45 -0.96
N PRO A 110 -10.64 12.17 -0.78
CA PRO A 110 -11.48 11.22 -0.06
C PRO A 110 -11.58 11.57 1.42
N ASP A 111 -12.68 11.15 2.06
CA ASP A 111 -12.94 11.47 3.47
C ASP A 111 -12.12 10.59 4.44
N LYS A 112 -12.01 9.31 4.13
CA LYS A 112 -11.32 8.36 5.02
C LYS A 112 -10.59 7.29 4.21
N ILE A 113 -9.27 7.32 4.27
CA ILE A 113 -8.42 6.32 3.61
C ILE A 113 -7.15 6.09 4.42
N ASN A 114 -6.52 4.95 4.18
CA ASN A 114 -5.16 4.67 4.60
C ASN A 114 -4.29 4.56 3.35
N ILE A 115 -3.10 5.12 3.39
CA ILE A 115 -2.14 5.04 2.30
C ILE A 115 -0.87 4.40 2.83
N ILE A 116 -0.35 3.40 2.11
CA ILE A 116 0.94 2.78 2.41
C ILE A 116 1.86 3.01 1.21
N ASP A 117 2.82 3.92 1.37
CA ASP A 117 3.81 4.21 0.34
C ASP A 117 5.03 3.30 0.52
N CYS A 118 5.37 2.56 -0.53
CA CYS A 118 6.43 1.54 -0.50
C CYS A 118 7.65 2.03 -1.27
N TYR A 119 8.74 2.26 -0.55
CA TYR A 119 9.99 2.80 -1.09
C TYR A 119 11.10 1.76 -1.13
N SER A 120 11.78 1.66 -2.27
CA SER A 120 12.98 0.83 -2.36
C SER A 120 14.18 1.55 -1.75
N ILE A 121 14.87 0.89 -0.82
CA ILE A 121 16.10 1.45 -0.23
C ILE A 121 17.28 1.46 -1.22
N ASN A 122 17.14 0.77 -2.35
CA ASN A 122 18.15 0.76 -3.41
C ASN A 122 18.04 1.98 -4.33
N ASP A 123 16.97 2.74 -4.23
CA ASP A 123 16.81 3.98 -4.97
C ASP A 123 17.67 5.06 -4.31
N LYS A 124 18.62 5.61 -5.05
CA LYS A 124 19.57 6.64 -4.56
C LYS A 124 18.87 7.93 -4.16
N ASN A 125 17.66 8.17 -4.67
CA ASN A 125 16.89 9.36 -4.35
C ASN A 125 16.07 9.22 -3.08
N ILE A 126 16.12 8.06 -2.44
CA ILE A 126 15.36 7.77 -1.23
C ILE A 126 16.25 7.96 0.00
N GLU A 127 15.85 8.89 0.86
CA GLU A 127 16.47 9.12 2.16
C GLU A 127 15.45 8.75 3.25
N PRO A 128 15.53 7.52 3.81
CA PRO A 128 14.52 7.04 4.76
C PRO A 128 14.26 7.96 5.94
N GLN A 129 15.31 8.59 6.48
CA GLN A 129 15.17 9.48 7.65
C GLN A 129 14.29 10.70 7.35
N ARG A 130 14.40 11.28 6.15
CA ARG A 130 13.57 12.41 5.74
C ARG A 130 12.15 11.98 5.40
N ILE A 131 12.02 10.83 4.75
CA ILE A 131 10.73 10.32 4.32
C ILE A 131 9.86 9.99 5.54
N LYS A 132 10.42 9.33 6.54
CA LYS A 132 9.72 8.97 7.78
C LYS A 132 8.97 10.12 8.42
N GLU A 133 9.53 11.32 8.37
CA GLU A 133 8.95 12.51 9.02
C GLU A 133 7.58 12.89 8.45
N LYS A 134 7.26 12.43 7.26
CA LYS A 134 5.99 12.75 6.56
C LYS A 134 4.88 11.74 6.84
N TYR A 135 5.16 10.69 7.60
CA TYR A 135 4.24 9.56 7.79
C TYR A 135 3.88 9.36 9.25
N ASP A 136 2.71 8.80 9.47
CA ASP A 136 2.21 8.51 10.82
C ASP A 136 2.95 7.33 11.45
N ASP A 137 3.17 6.27 10.68
CA ASP A 137 3.84 5.06 11.14
C ASP A 137 4.66 4.40 10.02
N ILE A 138 5.49 3.45 10.40
CA ILE A 138 6.26 2.61 9.49
C ILE A 138 5.73 1.18 9.56
N LEU A 139 5.47 0.57 8.41
CA LEU A 139 5.12 -0.84 8.32
C LEU A 139 6.38 -1.67 8.09
N ASN A 140 6.55 -2.72 8.85
CA ASN A 140 7.65 -3.67 8.69
C ASN A 140 7.13 -5.10 8.91
N THR A 141 8.02 -6.09 8.91
CA THR A 141 7.64 -7.51 9.08
C THR A 141 6.92 -7.80 10.40
N SER A 142 7.06 -6.92 11.38
CA SER A 142 6.40 -7.04 12.70
C SER A 142 5.11 -6.23 12.79
N GLY A 143 4.67 -5.59 11.70
CA GLY A 143 3.52 -4.70 11.67
C GLY A 143 3.92 -3.23 11.78
N TYR A 144 2.99 -2.38 12.19
CA TYR A 144 3.26 -0.95 12.34
C TYR A 144 4.15 -0.66 13.53
N LYS A 145 5.07 0.27 13.33
CA LYS A 145 5.93 0.79 14.39
C LYS A 145 5.76 2.31 14.46
N LYS A 146 5.35 2.82 15.62
CA LYS A 146 5.25 4.27 15.84
C LYS A 146 6.64 4.90 15.76
N MET A 147 6.67 6.03 15.11
CA MET A 147 7.89 6.82 14.98
C MET A 147 8.10 7.73 16.16
#